data_dfef22dcf9d8fd9b40f7f5b088de7f31
#
_entry.id   dfef22dcf9d8fd9b40f7f5b088de7f31
#
_cell.length_a   1.000
_cell.length_b   1.000
_cell.length_c   1.000
_cell.angle_alpha   90.00
_cell.angle_beta   90.00
_cell.angle_gamma   90.00
#
_symmetry.space_group_name_H-M   'P 1'
#
loop_
_entity.id
_entity.type
_entity.pdbx_description
1 polymer ?
#
loop_
_entity_poly.entity_id
_entity_poly.type
_entity_poly.pdbx_seq_one_letter_code
_entity_poly.pdbx_strand_id
1 'polypeptide(L)'
;MNIGLESEPEGTSQYLTFVCAGEEYGVEILCVQEIKGWEGITRVPYTPPYLLGVMNLRGVIVPVIDLRLRFGLAPRAAGGSTVVIVVRVRDARAEKTAGIVVDAVSEVYSVAPDSIKPTPDLGPVAEAACVRGLTSVDNKMVMLLDIDALVTSCIAAPERP
;
A
#
# COMPACT_ATOMS: atom_id res chain seq x y z
N MET A 1 -21.04 6.43 24.38
CA MET A 1 -20.77 6.98 24.01
C MET A 1 -19.68 7.08 23.39
N ASN A 2 -19.34 7.46 22.69
CA ASN A 2 -18.38 7.42 22.11
C ASN A 2 -17.45 8.28 22.44
N ILE A 3 -16.90 8.09 23.03
CA ILE A 3 -16.12 8.84 23.57
C ILE A 3 -14.86 8.90 22.97
N GLY A 4 -14.49 7.93 22.27
CA GLY A 4 -13.24 7.90 21.60
C GLY A 4 -13.03 9.11 20.75
N LEU A 5 -14.10 9.65 20.28
CA LEU A 5 -13.96 10.77 19.42
C LEU A 5 -13.33 11.93 20.08
N GLU A 6 -13.61 12.11 21.35
CA GLU A 6 -13.09 13.26 21.97
C GLU A 6 -11.69 13.13 22.37
N SER A 7 -11.17 11.94 22.47
CA SER A 7 -9.83 11.77 22.95
C SER A 7 -8.80 11.74 21.83
N GLU A 8 -9.23 11.72 20.58
CA GLU A 8 -8.26 11.64 19.50
C GLU A 8 -7.75 13.02 19.14
N PRO A 9 -6.44 13.17 19.01
CA PRO A 9 -5.88 14.44 18.58
C PRO A 9 -6.35 14.81 17.18
N GLU A 10 -6.35 16.09 16.94
CA GLU A 10 -6.72 16.56 15.63
C GLU A 10 -5.75 16.03 14.59
N GLY A 11 -6.23 15.68 13.44
CA GLY A 11 -5.41 15.14 12.39
C GLY A 11 -5.14 13.65 12.49
N THR A 12 -5.73 12.99 13.49
CA THR A 12 -5.58 11.55 13.62
C THR A 12 -6.23 10.87 12.43
N SER A 13 -5.52 9.91 11.86
CA SER A 13 -6.01 9.14 10.73
C SER A 13 -6.01 7.67 11.08
N GLN A 14 -6.82 6.91 10.37
CA GLN A 14 -6.82 5.47 10.57
C GLN A 14 -6.05 4.82 9.44
N TYR A 15 -5.27 3.82 9.79
CA TYR A 15 -4.43 3.10 8.84
C TYR A 15 -4.77 1.63 8.88
N LEU A 16 -4.93 1.05 7.70
CA LEU A 16 -5.04 -0.39 7.58
C LEU A 16 -3.63 -0.95 7.54
N THR A 17 -3.32 -1.87 8.44
CA THR A 17 -1.98 -2.45 8.47
C THR A 17 -1.99 -3.80 7.82
N PHE A 18 -0.86 -4.16 7.25
CA PHE A 18 -0.72 -5.43 6.56
C PHE A 18 0.74 -5.87 6.64
N VAL A 19 0.96 -7.14 6.36
CA VAL A 19 2.28 -7.73 6.45
C VAL A 19 2.80 -8.01 5.04
N CYS A 20 4.04 -7.67 4.82
CA CYS A 20 4.70 -8.00 3.58
C CYS A 20 6.15 -8.34 3.93
N ALA A 21 6.58 -9.55 3.58
CA ALA A 21 7.93 -10.02 3.85
C ALA A 21 8.31 -9.90 5.33
N GLY A 22 7.36 -10.18 6.21
CA GLY A 22 7.63 -10.16 7.64
C GLY A 22 7.61 -8.80 8.30
N GLU A 23 7.37 -7.73 7.52
CA GLU A 23 7.35 -6.39 8.07
C GLU A 23 5.94 -5.84 8.02
N GLU A 24 5.63 -4.95 8.95
CA GLU A 24 4.30 -4.36 9.03
C GLU A 24 4.28 -3.02 8.32
N TYR A 25 3.27 -2.82 7.48
CA TYR A 25 3.09 -1.57 6.74
C TYR A 25 1.68 -1.07 6.98
N GLY A 26 1.45 0.19 6.68
CA GLY A 26 0.12 0.76 6.81
C GLY A 26 -0.21 1.72 5.70
N VAL A 27 -1.48 1.75 5.30
CA VAL A 27 -1.97 2.74 4.34
C VAL A 27 -3.22 3.37 4.93
N GLU A 28 -3.47 4.62 4.60
CA GLU A 28 -4.65 5.29 5.11
C GLU A 28 -5.90 4.56 4.69
N ILE A 29 -6.80 4.34 5.63
CA ILE A 29 -7.99 3.54 5.34
C ILE A 29 -8.87 4.22 4.29
N LEU A 30 -8.81 5.55 4.19
CA LEU A 30 -9.62 6.25 3.22
C LEU A 30 -9.20 5.97 1.78
N CYS A 31 -8.00 5.45 1.58
CA CYS A 31 -7.54 5.08 0.26
C CYS A 31 -7.98 3.67 -0.11
N VAL A 32 -8.44 2.89 0.85
CA VAL A 32 -8.76 1.48 0.59
C VAL A 32 -10.19 1.39 0.10
N GLN A 33 -10.35 0.85 -1.09
CA GLN A 33 -11.68 0.65 -1.65
C GLN A 33 -12.25 -0.70 -1.21
N GLU A 34 -11.45 -1.75 -1.26
CA GLU A 34 -11.88 -3.06 -0.79
C GLU A 34 -10.67 -3.98 -0.70
N ILE A 35 -10.83 -5.10 -0.07
CA ILE A 35 -9.81 -6.11 0.05
C ILE A 35 -10.36 -7.37 -0.56
N LYS A 36 -9.62 -7.96 -1.50
CA LYS A 36 -10.05 -9.16 -2.19
C LYS A 36 -9.06 -10.27 -1.96
N GLY A 37 -9.55 -11.49 -1.92
CA GLY A 37 -8.65 -12.63 -1.90
C GLY A 37 -7.87 -12.71 -3.19
N TRP A 38 -6.77 -13.45 -3.14
CA TRP A 38 -5.94 -13.60 -4.31
C TRP A 38 -6.70 -14.36 -5.39
N GLU A 39 -6.67 -13.83 -6.59
CA GLU A 39 -7.29 -14.48 -7.74
C GLU A 39 -6.34 -14.37 -8.91
N GLY A 40 -6.68 -14.99 -9.99
CA GLY A 40 -5.86 -14.97 -11.17
C GLY A 40 -5.71 -13.56 -11.73
N ILE A 41 -4.58 -13.31 -12.29
CA ILE A 41 -4.23 -12.01 -12.85
C ILE A 41 -3.82 -12.22 -14.29
N THR A 42 -4.26 -11.36 -15.17
CA THR A 42 -3.85 -11.40 -16.57
C THR A 42 -2.56 -10.63 -16.71
N ARG A 43 -1.54 -11.30 -17.14
CA ARG A 43 -0.25 -10.65 -17.29
C ARG A 43 -0.23 -9.73 -18.48
N VAL A 44 0.49 -8.64 -18.34
CA VAL A 44 0.65 -7.68 -19.42
C VAL A 44 2.13 -7.71 -19.81
N PRO A 45 2.46 -7.90 -21.08
CA PRO A 45 3.86 -7.99 -21.49
C PRO A 45 4.59 -6.66 -21.39
N TYR A 46 5.88 -6.75 -21.23
CA TYR A 46 6.78 -5.59 -21.24
C TYR A 46 6.51 -4.62 -20.09
N THR A 47 6.16 -5.14 -18.94
CA THR A 47 6.02 -4.32 -17.75
C THR A 47 7.10 -4.69 -16.76
N PRO A 48 7.41 -3.79 -15.81
CA PRO A 48 8.37 -4.14 -14.76
C PRO A 48 7.88 -5.34 -13.96
N PRO A 49 8.80 -6.10 -13.37
CA PRO A 49 8.39 -7.29 -12.63
C PRO A 49 7.37 -7.05 -11.53
N TYR A 50 7.40 -5.88 -10.88
CA TYR A 50 6.47 -5.62 -9.80
C TYR A 50 5.04 -5.37 -10.30
N LEU A 51 4.87 -5.06 -11.56
CA LEU A 51 3.53 -4.91 -12.12
C LEU A 51 3.11 -6.27 -12.63
N LEU A 52 2.37 -7.01 -11.82
CA LEU A 52 2.01 -8.38 -12.13
C LEU A 52 1.12 -8.48 -13.35
N GLY A 53 0.26 -7.51 -13.54
CA GLY A 53 -0.69 -7.56 -14.64
C GLY A 53 -1.92 -6.76 -14.29
N VAL A 54 -3.06 -7.21 -14.76
CA VAL A 54 -4.31 -6.52 -14.50
C VAL A 54 -5.36 -7.52 -14.05
N MET A 55 -6.35 -7.02 -13.36
CA MET A 55 -7.50 -7.82 -12.99
C MET A 55 -8.77 -7.05 -13.35
N ASN A 56 -9.85 -7.78 -13.54
CA ASN A 56 -11.13 -7.16 -13.83
C ASN A 56 -11.89 -7.03 -12.52
N LEU A 57 -12.23 -5.81 -12.15
CA LEU A 57 -12.96 -5.56 -10.94
C LEU A 57 -14.29 -4.94 -11.35
N ARG A 58 -15.32 -5.79 -11.45
CA ARG A 58 -16.64 -5.35 -11.81
C ARG A 58 -16.65 -4.51 -13.10
N GLY A 59 -15.91 -5.00 -14.09
CA GLY A 59 -15.86 -4.33 -15.39
C GLY A 59 -14.76 -3.30 -15.52
N VAL A 60 -14.06 -3.01 -14.45
CA VAL A 60 -12.97 -2.03 -14.48
C VAL A 60 -11.65 -2.79 -14.49
N ILE A 61 -10.77 -2.43 -15.39
CA ILE A 61 -9.45 -3.06 -15.48
C ILE A 61 -8.53 -2.35 -14.50
N VAL A 62 -7.99 -3.10 -13.56
CA VAL A 62 -7.21 -2.55 -12.46
C VAL A 62 -5.80 -3.14 -12.52
N PRO A 63 -4.76 -2.29 -12.56
CA PRO A 63 -3.39 -2.80 -12.50
C PRO A 63 -3.11 -3.37 -11.11
N VAL A 64 -2.30 -4.42 -11.07
CA VAL A 64 -2.00 -5.12 -9.82
C VAL A 64 -0.50 -5.09 -9.60
N ILE A 65 -0.09 -4.55 -8.48
CA ILE A 65 1.30 -4.36 -8.11
C ILE A 65 1.67 -5.32 -7.00
N ASP A 66 2.80 -5.99 -7.16
CA ASP A 66 3.33 -6.87 -6.12
C ASP A 66 4.24 -6.04 -5.23
N LEU A 67 3.85 -5.82 -4.00
CA LEU A 67 4.60 -4.95 -3.11
C LEU A 67 5.98 -5.52 -2.79
N ARG A 68 6.09 -6.84 -2.65
CA ARG A 68 7.40 -7.44 -2.41
C ARG A 68 8.36 -7.07 -3.52
N LEU A 69 7.94 -7.25 -4.75
CA LEU A 69 8.82 -6.98 -5.89
C LEU A 69 9.07 -5.49 -6.05
N ARG A 70 8.09 -4.66 -5.72
CA ARG A 70 8.30 -3.22 -5.80
C ARG A 70 9.37 -2.75 -4.83
N PHE A 71 9.48 -3.41 -3.68
CA PHE A 71 10.48 -3.06 -2.69
C PHE A 71 11.77 -3.84 -2.88
N GLY A 72 11.91 -4.59 -3.96
CA GLY A 72 13.13 -5.33 -4.23
C GLY A 72 13.31 -6.57 -3.38
N LEU A 73 12.23 -7.07 -2.81
CA LEU A 73 12.31 -8.25 -1.96
C LEU A 73 12.06 -9.50 -2.78
N ALA A 74 12.42 -10.64 -2.22
CA ALA A 74 12.27 -11.90 -2.93
C ALA A 74 10.80 -12.20 -3.20
N PRO A 75 10.48 -12.74 -4.37
CA PRO A 75 9.10 -13.11 -4.66
C PRO A 75 8.67 -14.28 -3.79
N ARG A 76 7.38 -14.43 -3.65
CA ARG A 76 6.82 -15.51 -2.86
C ARG A 76 5.52 -15.94 -3.48
N ALA A 77 5.30 -17.24 -3.53
CA ALA A 77 4.06 -17.77 -4.08
C ALA A 77 2.89 -17.34 -3.19
N ALA A 78 1.75 -17.12 -3.82
CA ALA A 78 0.55 -16.75 -3.09
C ALA A 78 0.16 -17.87 -2.14
N GLY A 79 -0.21 -17.51 -0.93
CA GLY A 79 -0.68 -18.47 0.06
C GLY A 79 -2.11 -18.18 0.43
N GLY A 80 -2.58 -18.85 1.47
CA GLY A 80 -3.97 -18.71 1.87
C GLY A 80 -4.31 -17.34 2.41
N SER A 81 -3.33 -16.59 2.92
CA SER A 81 -3.60 -15.28 3.47
C SER A 81 -3.29 -14.15 2.49
N THR A 82 -2.76 -14.47 1.33
CA THR A 82 -2.42 -13.44 0.33
C THR A 82 -3.69 -12.74 -0.14
N VAL A 83 -3.64 -11.42 -0.14
CA VAL A 83 -4.81 -10.63 -0.55
C VAL A 83 -4.37 -9.49 -1.44
N VAL A 84 -5.34 -8.94 -2.15
CA VAL A 84 -5.14 -7.75 -2.96
C VAL A 84 -5.89 -6.64 -2.28
N ILE A 85 -5.17 -5.59 -1.89
CA ILE A 85 -5.80 -4.41 -1.33
C ILE A 85 -6.05 -3.47 -2.51
N VAL A 86 -7.32 -3.22 -2.80
CA VAL A 86 -7.68 -2.33 -3.89
C VAL A 86 -7.74 -0.93 -3.35
N VAL A 87 -6.89 -0.06 -3.88
CA VAL A 87 -6.76 1.30 -3.39
C VAL A 87 -7.14 2.30 -4.47
N ARG A 88 -7.58 3.45 -4.02
CA ARG A 88 -7.91 4.56 -4.89
C ARG A 88 -6.86 5.61 -4.68
N VAL A 89 -6.23 6.05 -5.74
CA VAL A 89 -5.16 7.02 -5.64
C VAL A 89 -5.46 8.22 -6.52
N ARG A 90 -4.85 9.33 -6.21
CA ARG A 90 -5.04 10.54 -6.96
C ARG A 90 -3.73 11.04 -7.50
N ASP A 91 -3.72 11.45 -8.73
CA ASP A 91 -2.60 12.20 -9.24
C ASP A 91 -3.15 13.52 -9.74
N ALA A 92 -2.32 14.30 -10.39
CA ALA A 92 -2.70 15.66 -10.79
C ALA A 92 -3.87 15.68 -11.74
N ARG A 93 -4.17 14.56 -12.40
CA ARG A 93 -5.19 14.57 -13.44
C ARG A 93 -6.44 13.85 -13.06
N ALA A 94 -6.34 12.75 -12.34
CA ALA A 94 -7.50 11.90 -12.16
C ALA A 94 -7.33 10.99 -10.99
N GLU A 95 -8.43 10.34 -10.64
CA GLU A 95 -8.43 9.28 -9.65
C GLU A 95 -8.19 7.98 -10.38
N LYS A 96 -7.38 7.11 -9.80
CA LYS A 96 -7.09 5.80 -10.37
C LYS A 96 -7.27 4.74 -9.32
N THR A 97 -7.49 3.52 -9.77
CA THR A 97 -7.63 2.38 -8.88
C THR A 97 -6.50 1.41 -9.19
N ALA A 98 -5.93 0.84 -8.17
CA ALA A 98 -4.87 -0.15 -8.32
C ALA A 98 -5.01 -1.20 -7.24
N GLY A 99 -4.50 -2.39 -7.52
CA GLY A 99 -4.46 -3.45 -6.53
C GLY A 99 -3.05 -3.65 -6.04
N ILE A 100 -2.89 -3.89 -4.76
CA ILE A 100 -1.59 -4.12 -4.17
C ILE A 100 -1.62 -5.48 -3.50
N VAL A 101 -0.72 -6.37 -3.91
CA VAL A 101 -0.69 -7.72 -3.37
C VAL A 101 0.21 -7.71 -2.14
N VAL A 102 -0.33 -8.20 -1.03
CA VAL A 102 0.40 -8.28 0.23
C VAL A 102 0.23 -9.66 0.81
N ASP A 103 1.08 -9.99 1.78
CA ASP A 103 1.05 -11.34 2.36
C ASP A 103 -0.17 -11.58 3.24
N ALA A 104 -0.57 -10.59 4.00
CA ALA A 104 -1.73 -10.72 4.89
C ALA A 104 -2.14 -9.34 5.39
N VAL A 105 -3.42 -9.20 5.71
CA VAL A 105 -3.93 -7.98 6.31
C VAL A 105 -3.99 -8.18 7.82
N SER A 106 -3.65 -7.14 8.56
CA SER A 106 -3.65 -7.21 10.02
C SER A 106 -4.86 -6.50 10.61
N GLU A 107 -4.73 -5.22 10.94
CA GLU A 107 -5.77 -4.49 11.65
C GLU A 107 -5.81 -3.04 11.23
N VAL A 108 -6.80 -2.33 11.73
CA VAL A 108 -6.89 -0.89 11.52
C VAL A 108 -6.51 -0.19 12.81
N TYR A 109 -5.60 0.76 12.73
CA TYR A 109 -5.15 1.51 13.89
C TYR A 109 -5.34 3.00 13.66
N SER A 110 -5.62 3.71 14.75
CA SER A 110 -5.66 5.17 14.73
C SER A 110 -4.25 5.68 15.03
N VAL A 111 -3.77 6.58 14.21
CA VAL A 111 -2.42 7.10 14.33
C VAL A 111 -2.48 8.62 14.38
N ALA A 112 -1.97 9.18 15.49
CA ALA A 112 -1.93 10.62 15.64
C ALA A 112 -0.74 11.19 14.87
N PRO A 113 -0.87 12.41 14.34
CA PRO A 113 0.21 12.95 13.51
C PRO A 113 1.54 13.03 14.23
N ASP A 114 1.53 13.34 15.52
CA ASP A 114 2.79 13.51 16.23
C ASP A 114 3.42 12.17 16.62
N SER A 115 2.73 11.06 16.38
CA SER A 115 3.34 9.76 16.62
C SER A 115 4.05 9.23 15.39
N ILE A 116 4.00 9.96 14.28
CA ILE A 116 4.66 9.54 13.06
C ILE A 116 6.05 10.15 13.04
N LYS A 117 7.05 9.27 12.98
CA LYS A 117 8.43 9.71 13.00
C LYS A 117 9.00 9.66 11.59
N PRO A 118 9.92 10.56 11.27
CA PRO A 118 10.52 10.51 9.95
C PRO A 118 11.35 9.24 9.76
N THR A 119 11.41 8.78 8.53
CA THR A 119 12.22 7.62 8.20
C THR A 119 13.68 8.00 8.25
N PRO A 120 14.52 7.22 8.91
CA PRO A 120 15.95 7.52 8.91
C PRO A 120 16.51 7.41 7.51
N ASP A 121 17.61 8.09 7.30
CA ASP A 121 18.27 8.03 6.01
C ASP A 121 19.06 6.72 5.96
N LEU A 122 18.54 5.76 5.25
CA LEU A 122 19.20 4.47 5.14
C LEU A 122 19.92 4.30 3.81
N GLY A 123 20.17 5.39 3.12
CA GLY A 123 20.87 5.34 1.85
C GLY A 123 19.93 5.64 0.70
N PRO A 124 20.40 5.43 -0.52
CA PRO A 124 19.63 5.79 -1.71
C PRO A 124 18.56 4.77 -1.97
N VAL A 125 17.52 4.79 -1.22
CA VAL A 125 16.43 3.86 -1.36
C VAL A 125 15.34 4.54 -2.16
N ALA A 126 15.04 4.01 -3.32
CA ALA A 126 14.02 4.59 -4.17
C ALA A 126 12.69 4.67 -3.46
N GLU A 127 12.44 3.74 -2.59
CA GLU A 127 11.16 3.67 -1.91
C GLU A 127 11.00 4.74 -0.85
N ALA A 128 12.06 5.48 -0.53
CA ALA A 128 11.95 6.51 0.49
C ALA A 128 10.86 7.52 0.15
N ALA A 129 10.66 7.81 -1.14
CA ALA A 129 9.63 8.74 -1.53
C ALA A 129 8.24 8.19 -1.31
N CYS A 130 8.12 6.89 -1.15
CA CYS A 130 6.82 6.25 -0.95
C CYS A 130 6.51 5.99 0.51
N VAL A 131 7.43 6.34 1.41
CA VAL A 131 7.24 6.12 2.84
C VAL A 131 6.94 7.44 3.50
N ARG A 132 5.78 7.51 4.17
CA ARG A 132 5.38 8.71 4.86
C ARG A 132 6.10 8.85 6.19
N GLY A 133 6.38 7.75 6.84
CA GLY A 133 7.07 7.77 8.13
C GLY A 133 6.87 6.44 8.84
N LEU A 134 7.29 6.40 10.08
CA LEU A 134 7.20 5.21 10.91
C LEU A 134 6.40 5.52 12.16
N THR A 135 5.68 4.55 12.64
CA THR A 135 4.97 4.70 13.91
C THR A 135 5.05 3.37 14.65
N SER A 136 4.85 3.41 15.95
CA SER A 136 4.87 2.22 16.77
C SER A 136 3.46 1.94 17.25
N VAL A 137 2.96 0.74 16.98
CA VAL A 137 1.63 0.34 17.40
C VAL A 137 1.76 -1.02 18.03
N ASP A 138 1.25 -1.19 19.25
CA ASP A 138 1.30 -2.48 19.94
C ASP A 138 2.72 -3.05 19.95
N ASN A 139 3.69 -2.18 20.21
CA ASN A 139 5.10 -2.58 20.26
C ASN A 139 5.64 -3.08 18.93
N LYS A 140 4.97 -2.79 17.84
CA LYS A 140 5.47 -3.12 16.52
C LYS A 140 5.74 -1.85 15.76
N MET A 141 6.79 -1.88 14.96
CA MET A 141 7.09 -0.75 14.10
C MET A 141 6.31 -0.91 12.81
N VAL A 142 5.55 0.10 12.45
CA VAL A 142 4.74 0.08 11.23
C VAL A 142 5.25 1.17 10.30
N MET A 143 5.53 0.79 9.06
CA MET A 143 5.98 1.74 8.06
C MET A 143 4.76 2.25 7.31
N LEU A 144 4.50 3.54 7.41
CA LEU A 144 3.33 4.14 6.79
C LEU A 144 3.66 4.55 5.37
N LEU A 145 2.85 4.10 4.43
CA LEU A 145 3.12 4.32 3.02
C LEU A 145 2.30 5.47 2.48
N ASP A 146 2.92 6.21 1.56
CA ASP A 146 2.20 7.18 0.77
C ASP A 146 1.71 6.43 -0.45
N ILE A 147 0.46 6.02 -0.44
CA ILE A 147 -0.04 5.15 -1.48
C ILE A 147 -0.14 5.87 -2.82
N ASP A 148 -0.42 7.17 -2.80
CA ASP A 148 -0.47 7.93 -4.04
C ASP A 148 0.90 7.92 -4.72
N ALA A 149 1.95 8.18 -3.95
CA ALA A 149 3.29 8.20 -4.50
C ALA A 149 3.71 6.81 -4.96
N LEU A 150 3.39 5.80 -4.18
CA LEU A 150 3.77 4.43 -4.51
C LEU A 150 3.14 3.98 -5.83
N VAL A 151 1.83 4.12 -5.94
CA VAL A 151 1.12 3.65 -7.12
C VAL A 151 1.48 4.47 -8.33
N THR A 152 1.59 5.78 -8.16
CA THR A 152 1.93 6.64 -9.28
C THR A 152 3.30 6.27 -9.85
N SER A 153 4.26 5.97 -8.99
CA SER A 153 5.58 5.60 -9.46
C SER A 153 5.58 4.25 -10.17
N CYS A 154 4.63 3.39 -9.86
CA CYS A 154 4.59 2.06 -10.45
C CYS A 154 3.89 2.05 -11.80
N ILE A 155 2.86 2.87 -11.97
CA ILE A 155 2.06 2.80 -13.17
C ILE A 155 2.15 4.05 -14.03
N ALA A 156 3.01 4.98 -13.66
CA ALA A 156 3.25 6.13 -14.51
C ALA A 156 3.86 5.62 -15.78
N ALA A 157 3.39 6.09 -16.86
CA ALA A 157 3.83 5.59 -18.13
C ALA A 157 5.28 5.87 -18.29
N PRO A 158 6.00 4.92 -18.59
CA PRO A 158 7.36 5.16 -18.83
C PRO A 158 7.43 5.81 -20.13
N GLU A 159 8.23 6.50 -20.28
CA GLU A 159 8.25 7.05 -21.34
C GLU A 159 8.70 6.32 -22.24
N ARG A 160 8.68 6.25 -23.03
CA ARG A 160 8.98 5.51 -23.87
C ARG A 160 9.78 5.93 -24.50
N PRO A 161 10.44 5.58 -24.84
CA PRO A 161 11.50 5.94 -25.52
C PRO A 161 11.25 6.43 -26.76
#